data_fd1d93779414c5278d489a306f3d8756
#
_entry.id   fd1d93779414c5278d489a306f3d8756
#
_cell.length_a   1.000
_cell.length_b   1.000
_cell.length_c   1.000
_cell.angle_alpha   90.00
_cell.angle_beta   90.00
_cell.angle_gamma   90.00
#
_symmetry.space_group_name_H-M   'P 1'
#
loop_
_entity.id
_entity.type
_entity.pdbx_description
1 polymer ?
#
loop_
_entity_poly.entity_id
_entity_poly.type
_entity_poly.pdbx_seq_one_letter_code
_entity_poly.pdbx_strand_id
1 'polypeptide(L)'
;ELEARASRERELLVYGSIPVMVTAQCIRKTVEGCSKCPEYLYLRDRKKKVFPVRNQCRFCCNTIYNSSPLSLLKDKKQIDRLQPEVLRLAFTSESAAQTGEVLDAYVKTFLHQEPVELEGEFTRGHFKRGVE
;
A
#
# COMPACT_ATOMS: atom_id res chain seq x y z
N GLU A 1 9.59 20.45 -3.00
CA GLU A 1 9.34 20.13 -4.43
C GLU A 1 7.85 20.01 -4.74
N LEU A 2 7.06 19.31 -3.91
CA LEU A 2 5.60 19.23 -4.05
C LEU A 2 4.90 20.57 -3.78
N GLU A 3 5.40 21.36 -2.82
CA GLU A 3 4.86 22.69 -2.51
C GLU A 3 4.98 23.69 -3.67
N ALA A 4 6.01 23.56 -4.51
CA ALA A 4 6.24 24.45 -5.64
C ALA A 4 5.31 24.21 -6.85
N ARG A 5 4.44 23.20 -6.83
CA ARG A 5 3.54 22.83 -7.92
C ARG A 5 2.07 23.24 -7.67
N ALA A 6 1.85 24.38 -7.05
CA ALA A 6 0.56 24.87 -6.56
C ALA A 6 -0.56 25.07 -7.63
N SER A 7 -0.29 24.86 -8.92
CA SER A 7 -1.28 25.10 -9.99
C SER A 7 -2.03 23.87 -10.50
N ARG A 8 -1.82 22.69 -9.89
CA ARG A 8 -2.50 21.45 -10.31
C ARG A 8 -3.04 20.70 -9.11
N GLU A 9 -4.17 20.04 -9.27
CA GLU A 9 -4.71 19.12 -8.27
C GLU A 9 -3.67 18.04 -7.93
N ARG A 10 -3.49 17.78 -6.63
CA ARG A 10 -2.50 16.85 -6.10
C ARG A 10 -3.21 15.73 -5.38
N GLU A 11 -2.91 14.52 -5.79
CA GLU A 11 -3.31 13.31 -5.10
C GLU A 11 -2.13 12.75 -4.32
N LEU A 12 -2.34 12.41 -3.07
CA LEU A 12 -1.35 11.76 -2.22
C LEU A 12 -1.81 10.37 -1.81
N LEU A 13 -1.01 9.35 -2.13
CA LEU A 13 -1.21 8.00 -1.61
C LEU A 13 -0.83 7.99 -0.13
N VAL A 14 -1.80 7.74 0.75
CA VAL A 14 -1.59 7.76 2.21
C VAL A 14 -1.71 6.38 2.86
N TYR A 15 -2.32 5.43 2.17
CA TYR A 15 -2.40 4.03 2.61
C TYR A 15 -2.35 3.08 1.42
N GLY A 16 -1.66 1.95 1.61
CA GLY A 16 -1.75 0.81 0.69
C GLY A 16 -0.46 0.01 0.56
N SER A 17 -0.59 -1.15 -0.05
CA SER A 17 0.52 -2.02 -0.33
C SER A 17 1.31 -1.53 -1.54
N ILE A 18 2.58 -1.19 -1.34
CA ILE A 18 3.45 -0.67 -2.39
C ILE A 18 4.02 -1.84 -3.19
N PRO A 19 3.85 -1.88 -4.54
CA PRO A 19 4.53 -2.86 -5.37
C PRO A 19 6.04 -2.63 -5.33
N VAL A 20 6.79 -3.68 -4.99
CA VAL A 20 8.26 -3.66 -4.92
C VAL A 20 8.90 -4.37 -6.11
N MET A 21 8.15 -5.28 -6.77
CA MET A 21 8.62 -6.00 -7.94
C MET A 21 7.45 -6.42 -8.82
N VAL A 22 7.64 -6.37 -10.12
CA VAL A 22 6.79 -7.02 -11.12
C VAL A 22 7.64 -8.04 -11.86
N THR A 23 7.19 -9.29 -11.93
CA THR A 23 7.87 -10.36 -12.66
C THR A 23 7.06 -10.81 -13.85
N ALA A 24 7.68 -10.90 -15.01
CA ALA A 24 7.07 -11.42 -16.22
C ALA A 24 6.96 -12.96 -16.23
N GLN A 25 7.39 -13.63 -15.16
CA GLN A 25 7.33 -15.08 -15.02
C GLN A 25 6.43 -15.41 -13.81
N CYS A 26 5.40 -16.25 -14.06
CA CYS A 26 4.50 -16.68 -12.99
C CYS A 26 5.25 -17.61 -12.01
N ILE A 27 5.38 -17.17 -10.76
CA ILE A 27 6.08 -17.90 -9.69
C ILE A 27 5.48 -19.29 -9.53
N ARG A 28 4.16 -19.41 -9.48
CA ARG A 28 3.50 -20.69 -9.30
C ARG A 28 3.72 -21.63 -10.48
N LYS A 29 3.62 -21.12 -11.71
CA LYS A 29 3.88 -21.92 -12.92
C LYS A 29 5.28 -22.53 -12.90
N THR A 30 6.25 -21.80 -12.37
CA THR A 30 7.65 -22.25 -12.28
C THR A 30 7.85 -23.36 -11.25
N VAL A 31 7.11 -23.31 -10.14
CA VAL A 31 7.32 -24.24 -8.99
C VAL A 31 6.38 -25.46 -9.07
N GLU A 32 5.10 -25.26 -9.39
CA GLU A 32 4.06 -26.28 -9.29
C GLU A 32 3.36 -26.59 -10.62
N GLY A 33 3.72 -25.88 -11.69
CA GLY A 33 3.01 -25.94 -12.96
C GLY A 33 1.79 -25.01 -12.99
N CYS A 34 1.21 -24.81 -14.20
CA CYS A 34 0.05 -23.94 -14.37
C CYS A 34 -1.23 -24.66 -13.95
N SER A 35 -1.71 -24.37 -12.76
CA SER A 35 -3.06 -24.70 -12.29
C SER A 35 -3.83 -23.40 -12.06
N LYS A 36 -5.18 -23.44 -12.01
CA LYS A 36 -5.96 -22.25 -11.64
C LYS A 36 -5.44 -21.67 -10.33
N CYS A 37 -4.69 -20.59 -10.43
CA CYS A 37 -4.02 -19.98 -9.27
C CYS A 37 -5.00 -19.17 -8.43
N PRO A 38 -4.90 -19.16 -7.10
CA PRO A 38 -5.54 -18.16 -6.30
C PRO A 38 -5.02 -16.77 -6.71
N GLU A 39 -5.84 -15.75 -6.56
CA GLU A 39 -5.48 -14.38 -6.94
C GLU A 39 -4.24 -13.90 -6.16
N TYR A 40 -4.09 -14.34 -4.91
CA TYR A 40 -2.97 -14.00 -4.04
C TYR A 40 -2.19 -15.23 -3.59
N LEU A 41 -0.87 -15.08 -3.56
CA LEU A 41 0.11 -15.95 -2.92
C LEU A 41 0.90 -15.14 -1.90
N TYR A 42 1.69 -15.84 -1.08
CA TYR A 42 2.52 -15.20 -0.06
C TYR A 42 3.93 -15.76 -0.14
N LEU A 43 4.91 -14.89 -0.35
CA LEU A 43 6.33 -15.23 -0.25
C LEU A 43 6.83 -14.92 1.14
N ARG A 44 7.67 -15.79 1.69
CA ARG A 44 8.32 -15.56 2.97
C ARG A 44 9.83 -15.47 2.76
N ASP A 45 10.44 -14.41 3.25
CA ASP A 45 11.89 -14.25 3.21
C ASP A 45 12.63 -14.98 4.35
N ARG A 46 13.96 -14.89 4.33
CA ARG A 46 14.83 -15.50 5.36
C ARG A 46 14.60 -14.89 6.76
N LYS A 47 14.09 -13.67 6.84
CA LYS A 47 13.74 -12.96 8.09
C LYS A 47 12.30 -13.22 8.51
N LYS A 48 11.62 -14.18 7.87
CA LYS A 48 10.20 -14.52 8.10
C LYS A 48 9.20 -13.42 7.77
N LYS A 49 9.61 -12.35 7.04
CA LYS A 49 8.68 -11.35 6.52
C LYS A 49 7.88 -11.95 5.38
N VAL A 50 6.59 -11.60 5.34
CA VAL A 50 5.63 -12.13 4.37
C VAL A 50 5.29 -11.04 3.37
N PHE A 51 5.49 -11.35 2.09
CA PHE A 51 5.24 -10.45 0.97
C PHE A 51 4.02 -10.95 0.19
N PRO A 52 2.91 -10.19 0.14
CA PRO A 52 1.78 -10.54 -0.70
C PRO A 52 2.18 -10.50 -2.17
N VAL A 53 1.70 -11.47 -2.93
CA VAL A 53 1.93 -11.57 -4.38
C VAL A 53 0.60 -11.71 -5.09
N ARG A 54 0.27 -10.75 -5.93
CA ARG A 54 -0.90 -10.82 -6.79
C ARG A 54 -0.57 -11.54 -8.09
N ASN A 55 -1.32 -12.59 -8.37
CA ASN A 55 -1.19 -13.34 -9.61
C ASN A 55 -2.06 -12.73 -10.71
N GLN A 56 -1.45 -12.35 -11.80
CA GLN A 56 -2.15 -11.90 -13.01
C GLN A 56 -2.11 -13.04 -14.05
N CYS A 57 -2.90 -14.08 -13.81
CA CYS A 57 -2.85 -15.32 -14.59
C CYS A 57 -3.08 -15.11 -16.10
N ARG A 58 -3.89 -14.11 -16.49
CA ARG A 58 -4.10 -13.76 -17.90
C ARG A 58 -2.80 -13.38 -18.61
N PHE A 59 -1.86 -12.77 -17.91
CA PHE A 59 -0.58 -12.29 -18.45
C PHE A 59 0.62 -13.10 -17.98
N CYS A 60 0.40 -14.16 -17.18
CA CYS A 60 1.44 -14.96 -16.57
C CYS A 60 2.48 -14.14 -15.80
N CYS A 61 2.08 -13.04 -15.19
CA CYS A 61 2.95 -12.18 -14.40
C CYS A 61 2.47 -12.07 -12.95
N ASN A 62 3.37 -11.64 -12.07
CA ASN A 62 3.08 -11.42 -10.67
C ASN A 62 3.50 -10.02 -10.25
N THR A 63 2.72 -9.40 -9.37
CA THR A 63 3.11 -8.19 -8.65
C THR A 63 3.38 -8.57 -7.20
N ILE A 64 4.61 -8.33 -6.74
CA ILE A 64 5.02 -8.57 -5.37
C ILE A 64 4.92 -7.25 -4.62
N TYR A 65 4.21 -7.26 -3.50
CA TYR A 65 4.02 -6.09 -2.66
C TYR A 65 4.94 -6.11 -1.44
N ASN A 66 5.17 -4.95 -0.85
CA ASN A 66 5.92 -4.84 0.38
C ASN A 66 5.25 -5.63 1.51
N SER A 67 6.05 -6.16 2.43
CA SER A 67 5.58 -6.94 3.59
C SER A 67 4.76 -6.12 4.58
N SER A 68 4.97 -4.81 4.62
CA SER A 68 4.21 -3.88 5.46
C SER A 68 3.58 -2.82 4.58
N PRO A 69 2.25 -2.60 4.64
CA PRO A 69 1.61 -1.55 3.86
C PRO A 69 2.08 -0.16 4.30
N LEU A 70 2.06 0.77 3.37
CA LEU A 70 2.23 2.19 3.68
C LEU A 70 1.09 2.66 4.57
N SER A 71 1.39 3.42 5.62
CA SER A 71 0.39 4.21 6.33
C SER A 71 1.01 5.53 6.80
N LEU A 72 0.41 6.64 6.36
CA LEU A 72 0.78 7.99 6.75
C LEU A 72 -0.20 8.59 7.78
N LEU A 73 -1.02 7.77 8.41
CA LEU A 73 -2.03 8.21 9.38
C LEU A 73 -1.42 9.07 10.50
N LYS A 74 -0.25 8.66 11.00
CA LYS A 74 0.50 9.38 12.05
C LYS A 74 1.20 10.65 11.55
N ASP A 75 1.24 10.89 10.26
CA ASP A 75 1.92 12.04 9.65
C ASP A 75 0.95 13.15 9.21
N LYS A 76 -0.27 13.17 9.79
CA LYS A 76 -1.34 14.14 9.46
C LYS A 76 -0.85 15.58 9.37
N LYS A 77 -0.07 16.06 10.35
CA LYS A 77 0.45 17.45 10.36
C LYS A 77 1.29 17.78 9.12
N GLN A 78 2.02 16.81 8.59
CA GLN A 78 2.84 16.99 7.39
C GLN A 78 1.98 16.94 6.14
N ILE A 79 0.96 16.07 6.11
CA ILE A 79 -0.02 15.98 5.02
C ILE A 79 -0.82 17.28 4.93
N ASP A 80 -1.29 17.80 6.07
CA ASP A 80 -2.02 19.07 6.12
C ASP A 80 -1.19 20.25 5.58
N ARG A 81 0.15 20.27 5.79
CA ARG A 81 1.05 21.27 5.20
C ARG A 81 1.19 21.14 3.68
N LEU A 82 1.11 19.92 3.16
CA LEU A 82 1.18 19.68 1.72
C LEU A 82 -0.11 20.06 1.00
N GLN A 83 -1.23 20.14 1.74
CA GLN A 83 -2.55 20.50 1.22
C GLN A 83 -2.91 19.72 -0.06
N PRO A 84 -2.86 18.38 -0.07
CA PRO A 84 -3.33 17.62 -1.22
C PRO A 84 -4.86 17.74 -1.32
N GLU A 85 -5.37 17.82 -2.53
CA GLU A 85 -6.81 17.86 -2.80
C GLU A 85 -7.46 16.49 -2.59
N VAL A 86 -6.69 15.41 -2.81
CA VAL A 86 -7.17 14.03 -2.69
C VAL A 86 -6.20 13.20 -1.87
N LEU A 87 -6.72 12.48 -0.89
CA LEU A 87 -6.01 11.41 -0.17
C LEU A 87 -6.46 10.06 -0.71
N ARG A 88 -5.53 9.29 -1.29
CA ARG A 88 -5.83 7.97 -1.82
C ARG A 88 -5.50 6.86 -0.85
N LEU A 89 -6.48 5.98 -0.61
CA LEU A 89 -6.32 4.69 0.05
C LEU A 89 -6.36 3.59 -1.03
N ALA A 90 -5.29 2.80 -1.16
CA ALA A 90 -5.18 1.76 -2.18
C ALA A 90 -5.20 0.38 -1.53
N PHE A 91 -6.38 -0.21 -1.44
CA PHE A 91 -6.56 -1.56 -0.91
C PHE A 91 -6.19 -2.62 -1.95
N THR A 92 -5.57 -3.70 -1.53
CA THR A 92 -5.11 -4.80 -2.40
C THR A 92 -5.53 -6.17 -1.87
N SER A 93 -4.98 -6.62 -0.76
CA SER A 93 -5.21 -7.94 -0.17
C SER A 93 -5.95 -7.89 1.16
N GLU A 94 -6.36 -6.71 1.59
CA GLU A 94 -7.10 -6.49 2.83
C GLU A 94 -8.49 -7.14 2.76
N SER A 95 -8.92 -7.72 3.87
CA SER A 95 -10.30 -8.18 4.03
C SER A 95 -11.29 -7.00 4.13
N ALA A 96 -12.58 -7.25 3.94
CA ALA A 96 -13.60 -6.22 4.10
C ALA A 96 -13.57 -5.57 5.48
N ALA A 97 -13.33 -6.34 6.55
CA ALA A 97 -13.21 -5.81 7.91
C ALA A 97 -12.00 -4.87 8.04
N GLN A 98 -10.81 -5.29 7.58
CA GLN A 98 -9.61 -4.46 7.58
C GLN A 98 -9.79 -3.19 6.75
N THR A 99 -10.43 -3.30 5.59
CA THR A 99 -10.76 -2.14 4.75
C THR A 99 -11.63 -1.13 5.51
N GLY A 100 -12.66 -1.62 6.22
CA GLY A 100 -13.54 -0.78 7.05
C GLY A 100 -12.76 -0.08 8.17
N GLU A 101 -11.96 -0.82 8.94
CA GLU A 101 -11.14 -0.27 10.02
C GLU A 101 -10.20 0.84 9.54
N VAL A 102 -9.50 0.60 8.44
CA VAL A 102 -8.59 1.59 7.84
C VAL A 102 -9.37 2.82 7.37
N LEU A 103 -10.45 2.62 6.63
CA LEU A 103 -11.27 3.72 6.14
C LEU A 103 -11.79 4.58 7.29
N ASP A 104 -12.35 3.97 8.32
CA ASP A 104 -12.87 4.67 9.51
C ASP A 104 -11.76 5.47 10.22
N ALA A 105 -10.57 4.89 10.35
CA ALA A 105 -9.44 5.57 10.99
C ALA A 105 -9.02 6.83 10.21
N TYR A 106 -8.97 6.74 8.87
CA TYR A 106 -8.64 7.89 8.03
C TYR A 106 -9.74 8.95 8.03
N VAL A 107 -11.01 8.54 7.94
CA VAL A 107 -12.16 9.46 8.04
C VAL A 107 -12.14 10.21 9.38
N LYS A 108 -12.04 9.50 10.51
CA LYS A 108 -11.95 10.11 11.84
C LYS A 108 -10.78 11.08 11.96
N THR A 109 -9.59 10.64 11.52
CA THR A 109 -8.39 11.47 11.66
C THR A 109 -8.41 12.71 10.77
N PHE A 110 -8.79 12.59 9.49
CA PHE A 110 -8.68 13.69 8.53
C PHE A 110 -9.93 14.54 8.40
N LEU A 111 -11.14 13.96 8.54
CA LEU A 111 -12.40 14.70 8.43
C LEU A 111 -12.94 15.14 9.78
N HIS A 112 -12.90 14.28 10.80
CA HIS A 112 -13.43 14.60 12.13
C HIS A 112 -12.39 15.17 13.09
N GLN A 113 -11.10 15.22 12.71
CA GLN A 113 -10.00 15.71 13.53
C GLN A 113 -9.77 14.89 14.81
N GLU A 114 -10.22 13.63 14.82
CA GLU A 114 -10.07 12.69 15.93
C GLU A 114 -8.89 11.76 15.64
N PRO A 115 -7.74 11.89 16.33
CA PRO A 115 -6.59 11.02 16.07
C PRO A 115 -6.90 9.59 16.48
N VAL A 116 -6.75 8.66 15.54
CA VAL A 116 -6.93 7.23 15.74
C VAL A 116 -5.63 6.50 15.42
N GLU A 117 -5.34 5.44 16.17
CA GLU A 117 -4.24 4.54 15.87
C GLU A 117 -4.75 3.27 15.21
N LEU A 118 -4.05 2.83 14.15
CA LEU A 118 -4.25 1.53 13.54
C LEU A 118 -3.27 0.52 14.16
N GLU A 119 -3.77 -0.66 14.50
CA GLU A 119 -2.93 -1.76 14.92
C GLU A 119 -2.24 -2.42 13.71
N GLY A 120 -0.96 -2.76 13.86
CA GLY A 120 -0.19 -3.46 12.84
C GLY A 120 1.18 -2.86 12.53
N GLU A 121 1.93 -3.57 11.70
CA GLU A 121 3.20 -3.09 11.16
C GLU A 121 2.97 -2.28 9.89
N PHE A 122 3.29 -1.00 9.91
CA PHE A 122 3.18 -0.10 8.77
C PHE A 122 4.54 0.51 8.42
N THR A 123 4.73 0.80 7.13
CA THR A 123 5.87 1.60 6.66
C THR A 123 5.43 3.02 6.33
N ARG A 124 6.35 3.96 6.44
CA ARG A 124 6.18 5.33 5.93
C ARG A 124 6.80 5.51 4.55
N GLY A 125 7.38 4.44 3.98
CA GLY A 125 8.16 4.53 2.75
C GLY A 125 9.25 5.59 2.86
N HIS A 126 9.42 6.38 1.80
CA HIS A 126 10.38 7.49 1.74
C HIS A 126 9.76 8.86 2.06
N PHE A 127 8.58 8.91 2.67
CA PHE A 127 7.85 10.16 2.90
C PHE A 127 8.67 11.24 3.63
N LYS A 128 9.56 10.85 4.56
CA LYS A 128 10.41 11.79 5.31
C LYS A 128 11.80 11.98 4.74
N ARG A 129 12.31 11.02 3.99
CA ARG A 129 13.72 11.01 3.57
C ARG A 129 13.93 11.48 2.12
N GLY A 130 12.87 11.52 1.33
CA GLY A 130 12.99 11.70 -0.11
C GLY A 130 13.64 10.49 -0.79
N VAL A 131 13.89 10.61 -2.08
CA VAL A 131 14.69 9.67 -2.88
C VAL A 131 15.96 10.40 -3.26
N GLU A 132 17.10 9.95 -2.73
CA GLU A 132 18.43 10.43 -3.11
C GLU A 132 18.85 9.77 -4.41
#